data_7dfd00618eba470f6a86175ef9230ac7
#
_entry.id   7dfd00618eba470f6a86175ef9230ac7
#
_cell.length_a   1.000
_cell.length_b   1.000
_cell.length_c   1.000
_cell.angle_alpha   90.00
_cell.angle_beta   90.00
_cell.angle_gamma   90.00
#
_symmetry.space_group_name_H-M   'P 1'
#
loop_
_entity.id
_entity.type
_entity.pdbx_description
1 polymer ?
#
loop_
_entity_poly.entity_id
_entity_poly.type
_entity_poly.pdbx_seq_one_letter_code
_entity_poly.pdbx_strand_id
1 'polypeptide(L)'
;MEKEKIKKQQSGGNQESKQLIKTKERKPHNKLKLVGNIFITLIVVAIIIAAYVLINWGVEKLEIQDVDFTADKIYSITQPTKDKLANLNKDVTITLINMRVYTSVVDLANQYANLNEHIKVEQIDDISARPDLESKYSLTSNDSVILFASNGKDKIVETYDLVTYD
;
A
#
# COMPACT_ATOMS: atom_id res chain seq x y z
N MET A 1 -49.64 73.57 36.37
CA MET A 1 -49.48 72.28 35.63
C MET A 1 -48.34 72.29 34.63
N GLU A 2 -47.81 73.41 34.24
CA GLU A 2 -46.75 73.45 33.19
C GLU A 2 -45.31 73.25 33.71
N LYS A 3 -45.04 73.58 34.95
CA LYS A 3 -43.71 73.46 35.56
C LYS A 3 -43.37 72.00 35.96
N GLU A 4 -44.33 71.13 36.06
CA GLU A 4 -44.13 69.72 36.43
C GLU A 4 -43.71 68.80 35.21
N LYS A 5 -44.18 69.16 34.01
CA LYS A 5 -43.84 68.49 32.78
C LYS A 5 -42.39 68.74 32.34
N ILE A 6 -41.80 69.87 32.63
CA ILE A 6 -40.43 70.22 32.26
C ILE A 6 -39.41 69.49 33.12
N LYS A 7 -39.72 69.20 34.40
CA LYS A 7 -38.79 68.42 35.28
C LYS A 7 -38.74 66.97 34.95
N LYS A 8 -39.79 66.36 34.33
CA LYS A 8 -39.77 64.97 33.92
C LYS A 8 -39.02 64.73 32.61
N GLN A 9 -38.96 65.74 31.73
CA GLN A 9 -38.16 65.59 30.47
C GLN A 9 -36.65 65.78 30.70
N GLN A 10 -36.21 66.53 31.68
CA GLN A 10 -34.82 66.71 32.00
C GLN A 10 -34.21 65.49 32.77
N SER A 11 -35.06 64.71 33.45
CA SER A 11 -34.61 63.53 34.19
C SER A 11 -34.42 62.29 33.29
N GLY A 12 -35.12 62.18 32.14
CA GLY A 12 -35.02 61.09 31.19
C GLY A 12 -33.79 61.16 30.31
N GLY A 13 -33.37 62.37 29.93
CA GLY A 13 -32.20 62.53 29.01
C GLY A 13 -30.85 62.28 29.63
N ASN A 14 -30.76 62.26 30.95
CA ASN A 14 -29.44 62.04 31.65
C ASN A 14 -29.13 60.58 32.04
N GLN A 15 -30.11 59.69 31.88
CA GLN A 15 -29.89 58.25 32.09
C GLN A 15 -29.54 57.50 30.78
N GLU A 16 -30.02 58.01 29.66
CA GLU A 16 -29.74 57.37 28.35
C GLU A 16 -28.34 57.67 27.84
N SER A 17 -27.80 58.84 28.14
CA SER A 17 -26.43 59.25 27.82
C SER A 17 -25.38 58.55 28.69
N LYS A 18 -25.72 57.99 29.86
CA LYS A 18 -24.82 57.23 30.71
C LYS A 18 -24.69 55.75 30.35
N GLN A 19 -25.56 55.21 29.50
CA GLN A 19 -25.50 53.85 29.05
C GLN A 19 -24.64 53.67 27.77
N LEU A 20 -24.38 54.73 27.03
CA LEU A 20 -23.64 54.66 25.76
C LEU A 20 -22.11 54.78 25.93
N ILE A 21 -21.60 55.02 27.13
CA ILE A 21 -20.15 55.03 27.40
C ILE A 21 -19.76 53.88 28.33
N LYS A 22 -20.26 52.68 28.08
CA LYS A 22 -19.52 51.46 28.44
C LYS A 22 -18.51 51.19 27.33
N THR A 23 -17.47 51.97 27.31
CA THR A 23 -16.23 51.64 26.63
C THR A 23 -15.88 50.23 27.07
N LYS A 24 -15.95 49.30 26.12
CA LYS A 24 -15.51 47.92 26.25
C LYS A 24 -14.03 47.99 26.66
N GLU A 25 -13.74 47.96 27.97
CA GLU A 25 -12.38 47.82 28.46
C GLU A 25 -11.78 46.61 27.81
N ARG A 26 -10.95 46.81 26.81
CA ARG A 26 -10.11 45.76 26.24
C ARG A 26 -9.18 45.34 27.37
N LYS A 27 -9.49 44.19 27.98
CA LYS A 27 -8.57 43.53 28.93
C LYS A 27 -7.19 43.56 28.32
N PRO A 28 -6.16 44.06 29.05
CA PRO A 28 -4.81 44.06 28.52
C PRO A 28 -4.48 42.60 28.14
N HIS A 29 -4.25 42.36 26.85
CA HIS A 29 -3.72 41.07 26.41
C HIS A 29 -2.42 40.85 27.18
N ASN A 30 -2.40 39.90 28.10
CA ASN A 30 -1.23 39.51 28.82
C ASN A 30 -0.18 39.08 27.79
N LYS A 31 0.69 39.99 27.39
CA LYS A 31 1.78 39.77 26.42
C LYS A 31 2.61 38.57 26.83
N LEU A 32 2.73 38.33 28.15
CA LEU A 32 3.40 37.11 28.68
C LEU A 32 2.69 35.81 28.32
N LYS A 33 1.36 35.78 28.34
CA LYS A 33 0.58 34.58 27.91
C LYS A 33 0.64 34.38 26.40
N LEU A 34 0.69 35.46 25.62
CA LEU A 34 0.83 35.38 24.17
C LEU A 34 2.20 34.82 23.79
N VAL A 35 3.27 35.30 24.42
CA VAL A 35 4.65 34.80 24.22
C VAL A 35 4.75 33.33 24.64
N GLY A 36 4.16 32.96 25.79
CA GLY A 36 4.13 31.55 26.23
C GLY A 36 3.42 30.62 25.25
N ASN A 37 2.28 31.03 24.69
CA ASN A 37 1.57 30.24 23.70
C ASN A 37 2.37 30.09 22.39
N ILE A 38 3.03 31.15 21.93
CA ILE A 38 3.91 31.10 20.75
C ILE A 38 5.05 30.10 20.99
N PHE A 39 5.67 30.14 22.18
CA PHE A 39 6.78 29.24 22.53
C PHE A 39 6.33 27.77 22.56
N ILE A 40 5.17 27.48 23.15
CA ILE A 40 4.58 26.14 23.16
C ILE A 40 4.32 25.65 21.74
N THR A 41 3.74 26.51 20.89
CA THR A 41 3.46 26.15 19.48
C THR A 41 4.76 25.83 18.72
N LEU A 42 5.82 26.60 18.94
CA LEU A 42 7.12 26.32 18.31
C LEU A 42 7.71 24.97 18.76
N ILE A 43 7.58 24.63 20.05
CA ILE A 43 8.04 23.35 20.57
C ILE A 43 7.25 22.20 19.92
N VAL A 44 5.93 22.31 19.82
CA VAL A 44 5.09 21.28 19.17
C VAL A 44 5.47 21.09 17.71
N VAL A 45 5.67 22.18 16.96
CA VAL A 45 6.12 22.11 15.56
C VAL A 45 7.50 21.46 15.45
N ALA A 46 8.43 21.79 16.34
CA ALA A 46 9.76 21.17 16.35
C ALA A 46 9.70 19.67 16.62
N ILE A 47 8.81 19.22 17.53
CA ILE A 47 8.59 17.77 17.81
C ILE A 47 8.04 17.06 16.58
N ILE A 48 7.07 17.67 15.87
CA ILE A 48 6.49 17.08 14.66
C ILE A 48 7.55 16.94 13.56
N ILE A 49 8.38 17.96 13.36
CA ILE A 49 9.48 17.90 12.38
C ILE A 49 10.51 16.83 12.78
N ALA A 50 10.88 16.75 14.06
CA ALA A 50 11.80 15.72 14.54
C ALA A 50 11.24 14.30 14.35
N ALA A 51 9.96 14.08 14.64
CA ALA A 51 9.28 12.81 14.40
C ALA A 51 9.26 12.44 12.90
N TYR A 52 8.97 13.41 12.02
CA TYR A 52 9.01 13.22 10.58
C TYR A 52 10.40 12.80 10.08
N VAL A 53 11.45 13.49 10.55
CA VAL A 53 12.85 13.16 10.20
C VAL A 53 13.24 11.77 10.70
N LEU A 54 12.83 11.41 11.94
CA LEU A 54 13.13 10.10 12.53
C LEU A 54 12.41 8.96 11.77
N ILE A 55 11.17 9.19 11.36
CA ILE A 55 10.42 8.21 10.56
C ILE A 55 11.09 8.02 9.19
N ASN A 56 11.40 9.10 8.47
CA ASN A 56 12.08 9.01 7.17
C ASN A 56 13.46 8.33 7.28
N TRP A 57 14.24 8.67 8.29
CA TRP A 57 15.55 8.06 8.49
C TRP A 57 15.44 6.58 8.94
N GLY A 58 14.41 6.26 9.73
CA GLY A 58 14.11 4.88 10.14
C GLY A 58 13.64 4.02 8.98
N VAL A 59 12.83 4.57 8.08
CA VAL A 59 12.32 3.85 6.88
C VAL A 59 13.47 3.56 5.91
N GLU A 60 14.44 4.47 5.73
CA GLU A 60 15.63 4.21 4.89
C GLU A 60 16.55 3.13 5.47
N LYS A 61 16.61 2.97 6.79
CA LYS A 61 17.42 1.92 7.44
C LYS A 61 16.71 0.58 7.59
N LEU A 62 15.40 0.59 7.71
CA LEU A 62 14.60 -0.59 7.50
C LEU A 62 14.55 -0.74 5.97
N GLU A 63 15.31 -1.66 5.42
CA GLU A 63 15.07 -2.20 4.07
C GLU A 63 13.66 -2.81 4.05
N ILE A 64 12.65 -1.97 4.19
CA ILE A 64 11.28 -2.33 3.84
C ILE A 64 11.36 -2.38 2.32
N GLN A 65 11.64 -3.59 1.81
CA GLN A 65 11.44 -3.89 0.40
C GLN A 65 10.09 -3.28 0.04
N ASP A 66 10.12 -2.38 -0.93
CA ASP A 66 8.90 -1.79 -1.49
C ASP A 66 7.86 -2.89 -1.64
N VAL A 67 6.89 -2.91 -0.73
CA VAL A 67 5.72 -3.76 -0.86
C VAL A 67 4.88 -3.06 -1.90
N ASP A 68 5.26 -3.28 -3.14
CA ASP A 68 4.56 -2.77 -4.29
C ASP A 68 3.27 -3.57 -4.43
N PHE A 69 2.19 -2.98 -3.95
CA PHE A 69 0.83 -3.51 -4.07
C PHE A 69 0.24 -3.33 -5.48
N THR A 70 1.05 -2.97 -6.47
CA THR A 70 0.56 -2.94 -7.85
C THR A 70 0.29 -4.36 -8.34
N ALA A 71 -0.78 -4.52 -9.12
CA ALA A 71 -1.23 -5.82 -9.64
C ALA A 71 -0.09 -6.62 -10.33
N ASP A 72 0.92 -5.93 -10.85
CA ASP A 72 2.06 -6.51 -11.56
C ASP A 72 3.08 -7.21 -10.64
N LYS A 73 3.05 -6.99 -9.30
CA LYS A 73 3.99 -7.59 -8.34
C LYS A 73 3.39 -8.63 -7.40
N ILE A 74 2.09 -8.91 -7.49
CA ILE A 74 1.44 -9.99 -6.71
C ILE A 74 2.15 -11.35 -6.96
N TYR A 75 2.75 -11.50 -8.13
CA TYR A 75 3.51 -12.70 -8.53
C TYR A 75 5.02 -12.50 -8.49
N SER A 76 5.53 -11.54 -7.70
CA SER A 76 6.97 -11.35 -7.58
C SER A 76 7.61 -12.47 -6.75
N ILE A 77 8.75 -12.96 -7.24
CA ILE A 77 9.50 -14.03 -6.55
C ILE A 77 10.16 -13.46 -5.30
N THR A 78 9.85 -14.02 -4.14
CA THR A 78 10.44 -13.61 -2.85
C THR A 78 11.94 -13.85 -2.78
N GLN A 79 12.65 -13.07 -1.96
CA GLN A 79 14.11 -13.23 -1.82
C GLN A 79 14.52 -14.66 -1.39
N PRO A 80 13.87 -15.32 -0.41
CA PRO A 80 14.20 -16.70 -0.07
C PRO A 80 14.04 -17.70 -1.23
N THR A 81 13.10 -17.45 -2.13
CA THR A 81 12.91 -18.25 -3.34
C THR A 81 14.04 -17.99 -4.34
N LYS A 82 14.43 -16.74 -4.55
CA LYS A 82 15.57 -16.37 -5.40
C LYS A 82 16.85 -17.04 -4.93
N ASP A 83 17.12 -17.03 -3.62
CA ASP A 83 18.31 -17.64 -3.03
C ASP A 83 18.34 -19.17 -3.24
N LYS A 84 17.18 -19.83 -3.13
CA LYS A 84 17.06 -21.27 -3.42
C LYS A 84 17.27 -21.57 -4.89
N LEU A 85 16.72 -20.76 -5.78
CA LEU A 85 16.86 -20.94 -7.22
C LEU A 85 18.28 -20.66 -7.69
N ALA A 86 18.96 -19.65 -7.14
CA ALA A 86 20.37 -19.38 -7.44
C ALA A 86 21.31 -20.56 -7.13
N ASN A 87 20.96 -21.38 -6.14
CA ASN A 87 21.72 -22.58 -5.76
C ASN A 87 21.23 -23.88 -6.45
N LEU A 88 20.27 -23.76 -7.38
CA LEU A 88 19.78 -24.91 -8.12
C LEU A 88 20.85 -25.41 -9.11
N ASN A 89 21.25 -26.65 -8.98
CA ASN A 89 22.28 -27.31 -9.80
C ASN A 89 21.73 -28.50 -10.59
N LYS A 90 20.42 -28.58 -10.74
CA LYS A 90 19.72 -29.65 -11.45
C LYS A 90 18.82 -29.05 -12.50
N ASP A 91 18.80 -29.65 -13.67
CA ASP A 91 17.90 -29.23 -14.74
C ASP A 91 16.44 -29.49 -14.35
N VAL A 92 15.64 -28.48 -14.49
CA VAL A 92 14.18 -28.50 -14.29
C VAL A 92 13.51 -27.98 -15.54
N THR A 93 12.59 -28.76 -16.08
CA THR A 93 11.72 -28.31 -17.17
C THR A 93 10.33 -28.02 -16.61
N ILE A 94 9.82 -26.83 -16.89
CA ILE A 94 8.47 -26.39 -16.57
C ILE A 94 7.70 -26.38 -17.89
N THR A 95 6.79 -27.32 -18.07
CA THR A 95 5.95 -27.38 -19.28
C THR A 95 4.57 -26.82 -18.93
N LEU A 96 4.18 -25.76 -19.59
CA LEU A 96 2.90 -25.06 -19.45
C LEU A 96 1.95 -25.54 -20.55
N ILE A 97 0.91 -26.29 -20.19
CA ILE A 97 -0.03 -26.90 -21.12
C ILE A 97 -1.38 -26.15 -21.06
N ASN A 98 -1.85 -25.62 -22.19
CA ASN A 98 -3.07 -24.82 -22.32
C ASN A 98 -3.12 -23.61 -21.36
N MET A 99 -1.97 -23.02 -21.03
CA MET A 99 -1.87 -21.94 -20.03
C MET A 99 -2.01 -20.54 -20.64
N ARG A 100 -2.38 -20.42 -21.92
CA ARG A 100 -2.43 -19.12 -22.64
C ARG A 100 -3.31 -18.07 -21.95
N VAL A 101 -4.39 -18.46 -21.29
CA VAL A 101 -5.29 -17.55 -20.57
C VAL A 101 -4.79 -17.17 -19.18
N TYR A 102 -3.79 -17.90 -18.66
CA TYR A 102 -3.19 -17.70 -17.34
C TYR A 102 -1.86 -16.95 -17.46
N THR A 103 -1.91 -15.74 -18.04
CA THR A 103 -0.70 -14.94 -18.35
C THR A 103 0.21 -14.75 -17.14
N SER A 104 -0.35 -14.49 -15.95
CA SER A 104 0.42 -14.33 -14.71
C SER A 104 1.24 -15.57 -14.33
N VAL A 105 0.71 -16.77 -14.60
CA VAL A 105 1.44 -18.02 -14.34
C VAL A 105 2.55 -18.21 -15.36
N VAL A 106 2.30 -17.86 -16.62
CA VAL A 106 3.31 -17.89 -17.69
C VAL A 106 4.45 -16.92 -17.36
N ASP A 107 4.12 -15.69 -16.96
CA ASP A 107 5.10 -14.68 -16.56
C ASP A 107 5.93 -15.12 -15.36
N LEU A 108 5.29 -15.72 -14.36
CA LEU A 108 5.98 -16.26 -13.18
C LEU A 108 6.95 -17.39 -13.56
N ALA A 109 6.55 -18.32 -14.44
CA ALA A 109 7.41 -19.39 -14.91
C ALA A 109 8.63 -18.82 -15.65
N ASN A 110 8.43 -17.83 -16.51
CA ASN A 110 9.51 -17.14 -17.20
C ASN A 110 10.46 -16.39 -16.24
N GLN A 111 9.93 -15.78 -15.17
CA GLN A 111 10.74 -15.17 -14.13
C GLN A 111 11.65 -16.23 -13.44
N TYR A 112 11.15 -17.43 -13.17
CA TYR A 112 11.96 -18.52 -12.63
C TYR A 112 13.09 -18.93 -13.59
N ALA A 113 12.79 -19.07 -14.89
CA ALA A 113 13.80 -19.40 -15.91
C ALA A 113 14.89 -18.32 -16.02
N ASN A 114 14.51 -17.04 -15.86
CA ASN A 114 15.48 -15.95 -15.90
C ASN A 114 16.42 -15.90 -14.67
N LEU A 115 16.07 -16.56 -13.57
CA LEU A 115 16.88 -16.60 -12.35
C LEU A 115 17.95 -17.69 -12.37
N ASN A 116 17.78 -18.76 -13.16
CA ASN A 116 18.74 -19.83 -13.23
C ASN A 116 18.68 -20.56 -14.58
N GLU A 117 19.81 -20.76 -15.22
CA GLU A 117 19.95 -21.42 -16.53
C GLU A 117 19.53 -22.91 -16.54
N HIS A 118 19.47 -23.53 -15.37
CA HIS A 118 18.97 -24.89 -15.21
C HIS A 118 17.44 -25.00 -15.29
N ILE A 119 16.72 -23.88 -15.34
CA ILE A 119 15.28 -23.87 -15.44
C ILE A 119 14.89 -23.54 -16.89
N LYS A 120 14.17 -24.45 -17.53
CA LYS A 120 13.64 -24.30 -18.89
C LYS A 120 12.13 -24.23 -18.85
N VAL A 121 11.53 -23.32 -19.60
CA VAL A 121 10.09 -23.21 -19.76
C VAL A 121 9.71 -23.62 -21.17
N GLU A 122 8.78 -24.54 -21.29
CA GLU A 122 8.18 -24.99 -22.54
C GLU A 122 6.68 -24.67 -22.49
N GLN A 123 6.15 -24.09 -23.53
CA GLN A 123 4.72 -23.78 -23.62
C GLN A 123 4.08 -24.61 -24.73
N ILE A 124 3.02 -25.34 -24.39
CA ILE A 124 2.22 -26.16 -25.29
C ILE A 124 0.80 -25.61 -25.29
N ASP A 125 0.42 -24.97 -26.37
CA ASP A 125 -0.90 -24.33 -26.50
C ASP A 125 -2.03 -25.35 -26.76
N ASP A 126 -1.69 -26.53 -27.30
CA ASP A 126 -2.61 -27.63 -27.58
C ASP A 126 -1.90 -28.95 -27.29
N ILE A 127 -2.40 -29.72 -26.34
CA ILE A 127 -1.83 -31.01 -25.93
C ILE A 127 -1.84 -32.04 -27.07
N SER A 128 -2.74 -31.89 -28.05
CA SER A 128 -2.79 -32.75 -29.22
C SER A 128 -1.50 -32.75 -30.05
N ALA A 129 -0.69 -31.69 -29.92
CA ALA A 129 0.64 -31.60 -30.51
C ALA A 129 1.67 -32.52 -29.80
N ARG A 130 1.35 -33.02 -28.61
CA ARG A 130 2.22 -33.87 -27.79
C ARG A 130 1.49 -35.12 -27.29
N PRO A 131 1.16 -36.07 -28.19
CA PRO A 131 0.43 -37.31 -27.83
C PRO A 131 1.17 -38.19 -26.83
N ASP A 132 2.49 -38.03 -26.70
CA ASP A 132 3.32 -38.66 -25.67
C ASP A 132 2.92 -38.18 -24.26
N LEU A 133 2.74 -36.89 -24.06
CA LEU A 133 2.31 -36.32 -22.79
C LEU A 133 0.80 -36.53 -22.55
N GLU A 134 0.00 -36.39 -23.59
CA GLU A 134 -1.45 -36.67 -23.54
C GLU A 134 -1.72 -38.08 -22.99
N SER A 135 -1.08 -39.08 -23.57
CA SER A 135 -1.23 -40.50 -23.15
C SER A 135 -0.62 -40.78 -21.77
N LYS A 136 0.56 -40.22 -21.49
CA LYS A 136 1.28 -40.50 -20.24
C LYS A 136 0.53 -39.98 -19.02
N TYR A 137 -0.10 -38.82 -19.15
CA TYR A 137 -0.77 -38.13 -18.04
C TYR A 137 -2.30 -38.13 -18.14
N SER A 138 -2.86 -38.78 -19.15
CA SER A 138 -4.30 -38.84 -19.43
C SER A 138 -4.94 -37.45 -19.57
N LEU A 139 -4.21 -36.53 -20.20
CA LEU A 139 -4.65 -35.16 -20.42
C LEU A 139 -5.58 -35.05 -21.61
N THR A 140 -6.43 -34.05 -21.59
CA THR A 140 -7.33 -33.69 -22.69
C THR A 140 -7.07 -32.24 -23.14
N SER A 141 -7.60 -31.85 -24.28
CA SER A 141 -7.50 -30.47 -24.78
C SER A 141 -8.16 -29.43 -23.87
N ASN A 142 -8.96 -29.83 -22.90
CA ASN A 142 -9.58 -28.94 -21.92
C ASN A 142 -8.77 -28.75 -20.64
N ASP A 143 -7.74 -29.57 -20.43
CA ASP A 143 -6.93 -29.53 -19.21
C ASP A 143 -5.87 -28.43 -19.32
N SER A 144 -5.79 -27.59 -18.28
CA SER A 144 -4.75 -26.56 -18.12
C SER A 144 -3.89 -26.93 -16.93
N VAL A 145 -2.66 -27.38 -17.21
CA VAL A 145 -1.77 -27.92 -16.19
C VAL A 145 -0.33 -27.46 -16.35
N ILE A 146 0.41 -27.48 -15.24
CA ILE A 146 1.87 -27.26 -15.22
C ILE A 146 2.53 -28.58 -14.91
N LEU A 147 3.43 -29.00 -15.79
CA LEU A 147 4.26 -30.19 -15.59
C LEU A 147 5.67 -29.74 -15.19
N PHE A 148 6.13 -30.19 -14.03
CA PHE A 148 7.51 -30.04 -13.59
C PHE A 148 8.24 -31.37 -13.80
N ALA A 149 9.35 -31.32 -14.52
CA ALA A 149 10.18 -32.49 -14.75
C ALA A 149 11.65 -32.23 -14.34
N SER A 150 12.25 -33.12 -13.56
CA SER A 150 13.67 -33.06 -13.16
C SER A 150 14.19 -34.43 -12.83
N ASN A 151 15.36 -34.81 -13.38
CA ASN A 151 16.05 -36.06 -13.09
C ASN A 151 15.18 -37.33 -13.22
N GLY A 152 14.34 -37.37 -14.26
CA GLY A 152 13.43 -38.50 -14.52
C GLY A 152 12.24 -38.60 -13.56
N LYS A 153 12.03 -37.58 -12.71
CA LYS A 153 10.84 -37.43 -11.89
C LYS A 153 10.02 -36.29 -12.45
N ASP A 154 8.73 -36.44 -12.41
CA ASP A 154 7.78 -35.47 -12.88
C ASP A 154 6.62 -35.30 -11.88
N LYS A 155 6.04 -34.10 -11.89
CA LYS A 155 4.87 -33.73 -11.08
C LYS A 155 3.97 -32.81 -11.90
N ILE A 156 2.69 -33.15 -11.95
CA ILE A 156 1.64 -32.29 -12.48
C ILE A 156 1.07 -31.44 -11.34
N VAL A 157 0.77 -30.20 -11.67
CA VAL A 157 0.01 -29.26 -10.83
C VAL A 157 -1.11 -28.71 -11.69
N GLU A 158 -2.34 -28.88 -11.25
CA GLU A 158 -3.51 -28.35 -11.93
C GLU A 158 -3.71 -26.89 -11.57
N THR A 159 -4.35 -26.13 -12.45
CA THR A 159 -4.53 -24.69 -12.24
C THR A 159 -5.33 -24.36 -10.99
N TYR A 160 -6.30 -25.18 -10.61
CA TYR A 160 -7.10 -24.96 -9.39
C TYR A 160 -6.28 -25.15 -8.10
N ASP A 161 -5.19 -25.94 -8.15
CA ASP A 161 -4.27 -26.11 -7.00
C ASP A 161 -3.37 -24.88 -6.76
N LEU A 162 -3.30 -23.98 -7.76
CA LEU A 162 -2.51 -22.75 -7.67
C LEU A 162 -3.29 -21.59 -7.02
N VAL A 163 -4.60 -21.70 -6.95
CA VAL A 163 -5.48 -20.65 -6.42
C VAL A 163 -6.10 -21.16 -5.13
N THR A 164 -5.43 -20.89 -4.01
CA THR A 164 -6.05 -21.08 -2.70
C THR A 164 -6.94 -19.88 -2.41
N TYR A 165 -8.25 -20.10 -2.36
CA TYR A 165 -9.18 -19.10 -1.86
C TYR A 165 -9.20 -19.22 -0.32
N ASP A 166 -8.52 -18.29 0.37
CA ASP A 166 -8.69 -18.06 1.81
C ASP A 166 -9.88 -17.16 2.07
#